data_5e571bb2ade6e4a3b0e5306a5e6a49e8
#
_entry.id   5e571bb2ade6e4a3b0e5306a5e6a49e8
#
_cell.length_a   1.000
_cell.length_b   1.000
_cell.length_c   1.000
_cell.angle_alpha   90.00
_cell.angle_beta   90.00
_cell.angle_gamma   90.00
#
_symmetry.space_group_name_H-M   'P 1'
#
loop_
_entity.id
_entity.type
_entity.pdbx_description
1 polymer ?
#
loop_
_entity_poly.entity_id
_entity_poly.type
_entity_poly.pdbx_seq_one_letter_code
_entity_poly.pdbx_strand_id
1 'polypeptide(L)'
;ANAFASFSRQKKTLQPDGTIGLARGNAALGPGWHTPDDLPKWIDKENYLRDGKVYAEYIMTCLTEDIIPLEVEKDAADIMNILEQWNQEAKGKFDLSGSIRLAEKVTDLCSRFSQAPLSKDTKNDGIVKLCRILIPLDFTRGNIYGTEPAMPIDPMPCLSPIHDLVKADTSDMDKNAILVELTRSVNFID
;
A
#
# COMPACT_ATOMS: atom_id res chain seq x y z
N ALA A 1 0.65 6.73 -3.14
CA ALA A 1 0.09 7.17 -1.87
C ALA A 1 -1.04 8.16 -2.14
N ASN A 2 -2.25 7.85 -1.72
CA ASN A 2 -3.35 8.80 -1.73
C ASN A 2 -3.10 9.84 -0.62
N ALA A 3 -2.40 10.90 -0.94
CA ALA A 3 -2.19 12.04 -0.04
C ALA A 3 -3.51 12.75 0.36
N PHE A 4 -4.64 12.29 -0.16
CA PHE A 4 -5.97 12.83 0.08
C PHE A 4 -6.92 11.80 0.73
N ALA A 5 -6.39 10.85 1.48
CA ALA A 5 -7.25 10.02 2.31
C ALA A 5 -7.94 10.91 3.36
N SER A 6 -9.27 10.88 3.40
CA SER A 6 -10.01 11.55 4.46
C SER A 6 -9.70 10.90 5.80
N PHE A 7 -9.19 11.68 6.76
CA PHE A 7 -9.00 11.23 8.14
C PHE A 7 -10.32 11.23 8.93
N SER A 8 -11.43 11.54 8.29
CA SER A 8 -12.73 11.51 8.93
C SER A 8 -13.02 10.11 9.50
N ARG A 9 -13.57 10.06 10.70
CA ARG A 9 -14.02 8.81 11.31
C ARG A 9 -15.14 8.20 10.46
N GLN A 10 -14.77 7.26 9.62
CA GLN A 10 -15.74 6.50 8.86
C GLN A 10 -16.58 5.64 9.81
N LYS A 11 -17.88 5.66 9.60
CA LYS A 11 -18.82 4.84 10.38
C LYS A 11 -18.55 3.38 10.08
N LYS A 12 -18.13 2.63 11.08
CA LYS A 12 -18.02 1.17 10.98
C LYS A 12 -19.43 0.60 10.91
N THR A 13 -19.70 -0.24 9.92
CA THR A 13 -20.98 -0.93 9.76
C THR A 13 -20.77 -2.43 9.81
N LEU A 14 -21.79 -3.14 10.33
CA LEU A 14 -21.84 -4.59 10.26
C LEU A 14 -22.04 -4.98 8.79
N GLN A 15 -21.10 -5.73 8.25
CA GLN A 15 -21.17 -6.26 6.89
C GLN A 15 -22.11 -7.48 6.82
N PRO A 16 -22.63 -7.84 5.63
CA PRO A 16 -23.48 -9.02 5.46
C PRO A 16 -22.84 -10.35 5.91
N ASP A 17 -21.51 -10.41 5.93
CA ASP A 17 -20.72 -11.56 6.40
C ASP A 17 -20.49 -11.59 7.91
N GLY A 18 -21.09 -10.65 8.66
CA GLY A 18 -20.96 -10.54 10.12
C GLY A 18 -19.69 -9.82 10.59
N THR A 19 -18.82 -9.38 9.71
CA THR A 19 -17.63 -8.58 10.07
C THR A 19 -17.99 -7.12 10.28
N ILE A 20 -17.18 -6.41 11.07
CA ILE A 20 -17.29 -4.96 11.22
C ILE A 20 -16.29 -4.32 10.26
N GLY A 21 -16.81 -3.65 9.24
CA GLY A 21 -16.01 -2.96 8.24
C GLY A 21 -16.47 -1.53 7.98
N LEU A 22 -15.76 -0.86 7.11
CA LEU A 22 -16.18 0.43 6.61
C LEU A 22 -17.40 0.25 5.67
N ALA A 23 -18.34 1.19 5.70
CA ALA A 23 -19.45 1.15 4.78
C ALA A 23 -18.94 1.11 3.33
N ARG A 24 -19.29 0.06 2.58
CA ARG A 24 -18.97 -0.02 1.16
C ARG A 24 -19.77 1.02 0.39
N GLY A 25 -19.11 1.72 -0.49
CA GLY A 25 -19.70 2.69 -1.40
C GLY A 25 -19.05 4.06 -1.30
N ASN A 26 -18.83 4.68 -2.42
CA ASN A 26 -18.37 6.05 -2.61
C ASN A 26 -17.02 6.44 -1.96
N ALA A 27 -16.11 5.49 -1.77
CA ALA A 27 -14.76 5.75 -1.27
C ALA A 27 -14.73 6.73 -0.09
N ALA A 28 -15.64 6.54 0.90
CA ALA A 28 -15.80 7.40 2.07
C ALA A 28 -16.38 8.81 1.83
N LEU A 29 -16.91 9.07 0.66
CA LEU A 29 -17.42 10.40 0.30
C LEU A 29 -18.85 10.69 0.82
N GLY A 30 -19.42 9.73 1.55
CA GLY A 30 -20.73 9.85 2.16
C GLY A 30 -21.92 9.49 1.24
N PRO A 31 -23.10 9.27 1.81
CA PRO A 31 -24.26 8.77 1.07
C PRO A 31 -24.87 9.79 0.11
N GLY A 32 -24.58 11.06 0.31
CA GLY A 32 -25.11 12.15 -0.52
C GLY A 32 -24.26 12.51 -1.73
N TRP A 33 -23.02 11.98 -1.82
CA TRP A 33 -22.07 12.39 -2.85
C TRP A 33 -22.61 12.16 -4.27
N HIS A 34 -22.52 13.18 -5.12
CA HIS A 34 -23.06 13.20 -6.48
C HIS A 34 -24.60 13.05 -6.57
N THR A 35 -25.31 13.38 -5.51
CA THR A 35 -26.77 13.39 -5.49
C THR A 35 -27.28 14.77 -5.08
N PRO A 36 -28.59 15.07 -5.28
CA PRO A 36 -29.21 16.32 -4.76
C PRO A 36 -29.12 16.48 -3.23
N ASP A 37 -28.80 15.39 -2.51
CA ASP A 37 -28.62 15.38 -1.06
C ASP A 37 -27.18 15.68 -0.62
N ASP A 38 -26.28 16.02 -1.53
CA ASP A 38 -24.92 16.45 -1.21
C ASP A 38 -24.92 17.89 -0.67
N LEU A 39 -25.31 18.02 0.57
CA LEU A 39 -25.60 19.29 1.24
C LEU A 39 -24.62 19.56 2.38
N PRO A 40 -24.28 20.84 2.66
CA PRO A 40 -23.38 21.23 3.75
C PRO A 40 -23.78 20.72 5.14
N LYS A 41 -25.06 20.36 5.35
CA LYS A 41 -25.55 19.78 6.62
C LYS A 41 -24.86 18.47 7.01
N TRP A 42 -24.25 17.77 6.05
CA TRP A 42 -23.51 16.52 6.30
C TRP A 42 -22.07 16.73 6.72
N ILE A 43 -21.57 17.98 6.64
CA ILE A 43 -20.22 18.31 7.04
C ILE A 43 -20.15 18.36 8.57
N ASP A 44 -19.39 17.44 9.15
CA ASP A 44 -18.97 17.51 10.55
C ASP A 44 -17.86 18.56 10.67
N LYS A 45 -18.20 19.73 11.24
CA LYS A 45 -17.27 20.86 11.32
C LYS A 45 -16.04 20.57 12.16
N GLU A 46 -16.14 19.77 13.22
CA GLU A 46 -15.01 19.43 14.08
C GLU A 46 -14.04 18.53 13.34
N ASN A 47 -14.55 17.48 12.68
CA ASN A 47 -13.74 16.61 11.85
C ASN A 47 -13.10 17.37 10.68
N TYR A 48 -13.87 18.24 10.01
CA TYR A 48 -13.36 19.05 8.92
C TYR A 48 -12.20 19.96 9.34
N LEU A 49 -12.33 20.63 10.49
CA LEU A 49 -11.28 21.49 11.02
C LEU A 49 -10.05 20.69 11.46
N ARG A 50 -10.25 19.54 12.08
CA ARG A 50 -9.17 18.65 12.47
C ARG A 50 -8.40 18.15 11.25
N ASP A 51 -9.12 17.64 10.27
CA ASP A 51 -8.55 17.10 9.03
C ASP A 51 -7.82 18.21 8.26
N GLY A 52 -8.41 19.42 8.21
CA GLY A 52 -7.78 20.59 7.61
C GLY A 52 -6.45 20.97 8.29
N LYS A 53 -6.35 20.86 9.62
CA LYS A 53 -5.09 21.10 10.35
C LYS A 53 -4.05 20.04 10.02
N VAL A 54 -4.43 18.75 9.94
CA VAL A 54 -3.51 17.68 9.56
C VAL A 54 -2.97 17.88 8.15
N TYR A 55 -3.83 18.25 7.19
CA TYR A 55 -3.40 18.56 5.84
C TYR A 55 -2.49 19.80 5.77
N ALA A 56 -2.84 20.85 6.49
CA ALA A 56 -2.01 22.05 6.54
C ALA A 56 -0.61 21.76 7.12
N GLU A 57 -0.53 21.00 8.21
CA GLU A 57 0.74 20.56 8.80
C GLU A 57 1.55 19.73 7.82
N TYR A 58 0.95 18.74 7.19
CA TYR A 58 1.62 17.90 6.20
C TYR A 58 2.16 18.72 5.02
N ILE A 59 1.35 19.63 4.46
CA ILE A 59 1.75 20.48 3.34
C ILE A 59 2.90 21.42 3.77
N MET A 60 2.76 22.03 4.94
CA MET A 60 3.81 22.92 5.45
C MET A 60 5.13 22.20 5.67
N THR A 61 5.09 21.00 6.26
CA THR A 61 6.28 20.15 6.43
C THR A 61 6.94 19.86 5.08
N CYS A 62 6.15 19.42 4.07
CA CYS A 62 6.69 19.17 2.74
C CYS A 62 7.30 20.41 2.06
N LEU A 63 6.81 21.61 2.37
CA LEU A 63 7.27 22.86 1.75
C LEU A 63 8.45 23.52 2.49
N THR A 64 8.62 23.25 3.79
CA THR A 64 9.59 23.94 4.63
C THR A 64 10.80 23.11 5.01
N GLU A 65 10.66 21.77 5.01
CA GLU A 65 11.78 20.88 5.33
C GLU A 65 12.79 20.83 4.17
N ASP A 66 14.06 20.88 4.53
CA ASP A 66 15.17 20.78 3.57
C ASP A 66 15.29 19.37 2.94
N ILE A 67 14.88 18.35 3.70
CA ILE A 67 14.87 16.96 3.26
C ILE A 67 13.41 16.52 3.13
N ILE A 68 13.07 15.86 2.03
CA ILE A 68 11.73 15.29 1.80
C ILE A 68 11.36 14.41 2.99
N PRO A 69 10.23 14.66 3.69
CA PRO A 69 9.86 13.96 4.92
C PRO A 69 9.25 12.59 4.65
N LEU A 70 9.97 11.73 3.93
CA LEU A 70 9.60 10.34 3.63
C LEU A 70 10.63 9.39 4.23
N GLU A 71 10.15 8.40 4.96
CA GLU A 71 10.98 7.45 5.70
C GLU A 71 11.11 6.14 4.91
N VAL A 72 11.90 6.17 3.84
CA VAL A 72 12.07 5.03 2.91
C VAL A 72 12.55 3.73 3.57
N GLU A 73 13.22 3.83 4.72
CA GLU A 73 13.59 2.66 5.52
C GLU A 73 12.38 1.96 6.14
N LYS A 74 11.33 2.72 6.49
CA LYS A 74 10.08 2.13 6.99
C LYS A 74 9.30 1.47 5.87
N ASP A 75 9.22 2.11 4.71
CA ASP A 75 8.58 1.52 3.53
C ASP A 75 9.25 0.19 3.14
N ALA A 76 10.59 0.15 3.13
CA ALA A 76 11.33 -1.07 2.86
C ALA A 76 11.09 -2.17 3.91
N ALA A 77 11.02 -1.81 5.20
CA ALA A 77 10.69 -2.75 6.27
C ALA A 77 9.25 -3.27 6.17
N ASP A 78 8.30 -2.42 5.79
CA ASP A 78 6.92 -2.83 5.58
C ASP A 78 6.79 -3.81 4.42
N ILE A 79 7.47 -3.58 3.29
CA ILE A 79 7.54 -4.52 2.16
C ILE A 79 8.10 -5.88 2.63
N MET A 80 9.17 -5.89 3.43
CA MET A 80 9.73 -7.12 3.99
C MET A 80 8.69 -7.87 4.83
N ASN A 81 8.00 -7.18 5.73
CA ASN A 81 6.95 -7.77 6.57
C ASN A 81 5.79 -8.32 5.74
N ILE A 82 5.40 -7.64 4.65
CA ILE A 82 4.36 -8.08 3.72
C ILE A 82 4.80 -9.36 3.01
N LEU A 83 6.03 -9.44 2.54
CA LEU A 83 6.60 -10.66 1.92
C LEU A 83 6.60 -11.84 2.89
N GLU A 84 6.93 -11.62 4.16
CA GLU A 84 6.85 -12.65 5.19
C GLU A 84 5.41 -13.16 5.40
N GLN A 85 4.44 -12.25 5.43
CA GLN A 85 3.01 -12.61 5.54
C GLN A 85 2.58 -13.46 4.35
N TRP A 86 2.88 -13.04 3.12
CA TRP A 86 2.56 -13.81 1.91
C TRP A 86 3.25 -15.18 1.90
N ASN A 87 4.50 -15.27 2.37
CA ASN A 87 5.20 -16.55 2.47
C ASN A 87 4.53 -17.52 3.48
N GLN A 88 4.01 -16.98 4.59
CA GLN A 88 3.23 -17.76 5.54
C GLN A 88 1.88 -18.21 4.92
N GLU A 89 1.19 -17.32 4.23
CA GLU A 89 -0.09 -17.61 3.56
C GLU A 89 0.06 -18.65 2.44
N ALA A 90 1.21 -18.70 1.78
CA ALA A 90 1.52 -19.70 0.76
C ALA A 90 1.55 -21.15 1.29
N LYS A 91 1.66 -21.35 2.62
CA LYS A 91 1.64 -22.67 3.30
C LYS A 91 2.62 -23.68 2.66
N GLY A 92 3.78 -23.21 2.24
CA GLY A 92 4.78 -24.04 1.59
C GLY A 92 4.50 -24.42 0.13
N LYS A 93 3.40 -23.94 -0.47
CA LYS A 93 3.09 -24.19 -1.88
C LYS A 93 3.86 -23.27 -2.84
N PHE A 94 4.37 -22.15 -2.34
CA PHE A 94 5.25 -21.21 -3.04
C PHE A 94 6.27 -20.65 -2.06
N ASP A 95 7.52 -20.47 -2.48
CA ASP A 95 8.62 -20.02 -1.63
C ASP A 95 9.05 -18.59 -1.99
N LEU A 96 8.90 -17.67 -1.05
CA LEU A 96 9.32 -16.27 -1.15
C LEU A 96 10.63 -15.98 -0.37
N SER A 97 11.31 -16.99 0.13
CA SER A 97 12.50 -16.80 0.97
C SER A 97 13.64 -16.06 0.24
N GLY A 98 13.71 -16.16 -1.08
CA GLY A 98 14.64 -15.39 -1.92
C GLY A 98 14.38 -13.90 -1.83
N SER A 99 13.16 -13.49 -2.15
CA SER A 99 12.70 -12.09 -2.11
C SER A 99 12.78 -11.51 -0.70
N ILE A 100 12.44 -12.29 0.34
CA ILE A 100 12.58 -11.86 1.74
C ILE A 100 14.04 -11.51 2.06
N ARG A 101 15.00 -12.39 1.72
CA ARG A 101 16.43 -12.10 1.95
C ARG A 101 16.91 -10.88 1.15
N LEU A 102 16.34 -10.61 -0.02
CA LEU A 102 16.65 -9.40 -0.78
C LEU A 102 16.06 -8.17 -0.11
N ALA A 103 14.80 -8.23 0.35
CA ALA A 103 14.14 -7.16 1.08
C ALA A 103 14.87 -6.80 2.39
N GLU A 104 15.40 -7.78 3.13
CA GLU A 104 16.28 -7.55 4.31
C GLU A 104 17.49 -6.68 3.94
N LYS A 105 18.17 -7.00 2.82
CA LYS A 105 19.31 -6.21 2.35
C LYS A 105 18.90 -4.80 1.93
N VAL A 106 17.76 -4.66 1.26
CA VAL A 106 17.22 -3.35 0.85
C VAL A 106 16.89 -2.52 2.09
N THR A 107 16.29 -3.10 3.11
CA THR A 107 15.98 -2.43 4.37
C THR A 107 17.26 -1.93 5.06
N ASP A 108 18.32 -2.76 5.14
CA ASP A 108 19.63 -2.33 5.68
C ASP A 108 20.23 -1.19 4.86
N LEU A 109 20.18 -1.27 3.53
CA LEU A 109 20.67 -0.21 2.65
C LEU A 109 19.89 1.09 2.82
N CYS A 110 18.56 1.04 2.91
CA CYS A 110 17.72 2.20 3.16
C CYS A 110 18.03 2.83 4.52
N SER A 111 18.20 2.03 5.57
CA SER A 111 18.59 2.53 6.89
C SER A 111 19.96 3.23 6.86
N ARG A 112 20.94 2.63 6.21
CA ARG A 112 22.28 3.25 6.03
C ARG A 112 22.20 4.54 5.21
N PHE A 113 21.39 4.57 4.17
CA PHE A 113 21.15 5.76 3.36
C PHE A 113 20.51 6.89 4.20
N SER A 114 19.50 6.56 5.02
CA SER A 114 18.85 7.55 5.91
C SER A 114 19.81 8.18 6.90
N GLN A 115 20.81 7.44 7.38
CA GLN A 115 21.83 7.89 8.34
C GLN A 115 23.03 8.55 7.68
N ALA A 116 23.22 8.38 6.38
CA ALA A 116 24.41 8.86 5.69
C ALA A 116 24.50 10.40 5.68
N PRO A 117 25.69 10.99 5.90
CA PRO A 117 25.91 12.45 5.88
C PRO A 117 25.99 12.97 4.43
N LEU A 118 24.88 12.88 3.72
CA LEU A 118 24.76 13.33 2.33
C LEU A 118 24.30 14.78 2.23
N SER A 119 24.59 15.46 1.11
CA SER A 119 24.00 16.75 0.80
C SER A 119 22.48 16.65 0.67
N LYS A 120 21.76 17.76 0.91
CA LYS A 120 20.30 17.82 0.78
C LYS A 120 19.84 17.33 -0.59
N ASP A 121 20.45 17.81 -1.65
CA ASP A 121 20.08 17.47 -3.03
C ASP A 121 20.29 15.97 -3.29
N THR A 122 21.42 15.41 -2.87
CA THR A 122 21.72 13.99 -3.02
C THR A 122 20.72 13.14 -2.24
N LYS A 123 20.35 13.57 -1.03
CA LYS A 123 19.40 12.86 -0.18
C LYS A 123 18.00 12.88 -0.78
N ASN A 124 17.53 14.05 -1.21
CA ASN A 124 16.22 14.21 -1.84
C ASN A 124 16.13 13.42 -3.16
N ASP A 125 17.14 13.47 -3.99
CA ASP A 125 17.20 12.69 -5.24
C ASP A 125 17.17 11.16 -4.95
N GLY A 126 17.89 10.72 -3.93
CA GLY A 126 17.88 9.35 -3.46
C GLY A 126 16.50 8.90 -2.96
N ILE A 127 15.83 9.70 -2.13
CA ILE A 127 14.48 9.43 -1.63
C ILE A 127 13.51 9.27 -2.81
N VAL A 128 13.52 10.22 -3.77
CA VAL A 128 12.64 10.15 -4.94
C VAL A 128 12.89 8.88 -5.77
N LYS A 129 14.15 8.48 -5.95
CA LYS A 129 14.51 7.25 -6.67
C LYS A 129 14.03 6.00 -5.94
N LEU A 130 14.23 5.93 -4.63
CA LEU A 130 13.76 4.81 -3.80
C LEU A 130 12.23 4.71 -3.83
N CYS A 131 11.50 5.81 -3.66
CA CYS A 131 10.04 5.81 -3.77
C CYS A 131 9.53 5.31 -5.13
N ARG A 132 10.22 5.64 -6.23
CA ARG A 132 9.88 5.16 -7.57
C ARG A 132 10.05 3.65 -7.73
N ILE A 133 10.88 3.02 -6.93
CA ILE A 133 11.09 1.57 -6.91
C ILE A 133 10.11 0.91 -5.93
N LEU A 134 10.03 1.39 -4.69
CA LEU A 134 9.30 0.72 -3.62
C LEU A 134 7.77 0.85 -3.77
N ILE A 135 7.26 2.04 -4.12
CA ILE A 135 5.81 2.28 -4.23
C ILE A 135 5.12 1.36 -5.25
N PRO A 136 5.66 1.13 -6.47
CA PRO A 136 5.04 0.18 -7.38
C PRO A 136 4.97 -1.25 -6.86
N LEU A 137 5.93 -1.69 -6.04
CA LEU A 137 5.90 -3.02 -5.44
C LEU A 137 4.70 -3.21 -4.51
N ASP A 138 4.39 -2.19 -3.72
CA ASP A 138 3.30 -2.26 -2.74
C ASP A 138 1.91 -2.11 -3.38
N PHE A 139 1.77 -1.30 -4.43
CA PHE A 139 0.47 -0.87 -4.95
C PHE A 139 0.11 -1.37 -6.34
N THR A 140 0.97 -2.12 -7.04
CA THR A 140 0.68 -2.56 -8.40
C THR A 140 0.80 -4.07 -8.58
N ARG A 141 0.14 -4.59 -9.62
CA ARG A 141 0.24 -5.99 -10.04
C ARG A 141 1.43 -6.26 -10.98
N GLY A 142 2.52 -5.50 -10.82
CA GLY A 142 3.71 -5.65 -11.68
C GLY A 142 3.63 -4.87 -13.00
N ASN A 143 2.62 -4.01 -13.19
CA ASN A 143 2.54 -3.10 -14.34
C ASN A 143 1.74 -1.84 -13.99
N ILE A 144 1.99 -0.74 -14.72
CA ILE A 144 1.36 0.56 -14.49
C ILE A 144 -0.15 0.59 -14.77
N TYR A 145 -0.67 -0.40 -15.46
CA TYR A 145 -2.09 -0.51 -15.82
C TYR A 145 -2.86 -1.46 -14.90
N GLY A 146 -2.17 -2.24 -14.07
CA GLY A 146 -2.75 -3.24 -13.17
C GLY A 146 -3.22 -2.68 -11.84
N THR A 147 -3.43 -1.37 -11.73
CA THR A 147 -3.88 -0.71 -10.50
C THR A 147 -5.37 -0.44 -10.56
N GLU A 148 -6.10 -0.84 -9.53
CA GLU A 148 -7.53 -0.52 -9.36
C GLU A 148 -7.70 0.36 -8.11
N PRO A 149 -7.72 1.69 -8.28
CA PRO A 149 -7.71 2.61 -7.14
C PRO A 149 -9.06 2.67 -6.39
N ALA A 150 -10.13 2.16 -6.99
CA ALA A 150 -11.47 2.23 -6.42
C ALA A 150 -11.79 1.05 -5.49
N MET A 151 -11.01 -0.02 -5.54
CA MET A 151 -11.23 -1.25 -4.76
C MET A 151 -10.10 -1.44 -3.75
N PRO A 152 -10.42 -1.91 -2.53
CA PRO A 152 -9.37 -2.39 -1.63
C PRO A 152 -8.62 -3.55 -2.30
N ILE A 153 -7.30 -3.43 -2.35
CA ILE A 153 -6.41 -4.47 -2.86
C ILE A 153 -5.49 -4.91 -1.72
N ASP A 154 -5.01 -6.13 -1.81
CA ASP A 154 -4.01 -6.63 -0.89
C ASP A 154 -2.69 -5.85 -1.06
N PRO A 155 -1.89 -5.67 0.00
CA PRO A 155 -0.53 -5.20 -0.14
C PRO A 155 0.26 -6.13 -1.06
N MET A 156 1.10 -5.55 -1.92
CA MET A 156 1.80 -6.30 -2.98
C MET A 156 0.84 -7.18 -3.80
N PRO A 157 -0.13 -6.57 -4.52
CA PRO A 157 -1.23 -7.28 -5.16
C PRO A 157 -0.80 -8.24 -6.28
N CYS A 158 0.46 -8.16 -6.73
CA CYS A 158 1.07 -9.13 -7.63
C CYS A 158 1.21 -10.53 -6.99
N LEU A 159 1.12 -10.65 -5.66
CA LEU A 159 1.16 -11.89 -4.91
C LEU A 159 -0.24 -12.43 -4.55
N SER A 160 -1.32 -11.67 -4.82
CA SER A 160 -2.72 -12.10 -4.54
C SER A 160 -3.08 -13.48 -5.13
N PRO A 161 -2.50 -13.98 -6.25
CA PRO A 161 -2.77 -15.33 -6.72
C PRO A 161 -2.42 -16.45 -5.72
N ILE A 162 -1.65 -16.16 -4.66
CA ILE A 162 -1.40 -17.10 -3.56
C ILE A 162 -2.70 -17.54 -2.91
N HIS A 163 -3.69 -16.67 -2.77
CA HIS A 163 -5.01 -17.04 -2.22
C HIS A 163 -5.68 -18.18 -3.00
N ASP A 164 -5.57 -18.17 -4.33
CA ASP A 164 -6.13 -19.22 -5.18
C ASP A 164 -5.27 -20.49 -5.16
N LEU A 165 -3.94 -20.35 -5.08
CA LEU A 165 -3.02 -21.47 -4.97
C LEU A 165 -3.27 -22.33 -3.73
N VAL A 166 -3.69 -21.73 -2.63
CA VAL A 166 -3.87 -22.43 -1.34
C VAL A 166 -5.26 -23.05 -1.18
N LYS A 167 -6.22 -22.73 -2.04
CA LYS A 167 -7.55 -23.37 -2.02
C LYS A 167 -7.46 -24.88 -2.27
N ALA A 168 -8.37 -25.63 -1.64
CA ALA A 168 -8.35 -27.09 -1.70
C ALA A 168 -8.83 -27.64 -3.06
N ASP A 169 -9.70 -26.91 -3.73
CA ASP A 169 -10.41 -27.30 -4.96
C ASP A 169 -9.76 -26.77 -6.25
N THR A 170 -8.61 -26.10 -6.15
CA THR A 170 -7.87 -25.62 -7.32
C THR A 170 -7.35 -26.79 -8.15
N SER A 171 -7.68 -26.83 -9.44
CA SER A 171 -7.21 -27.87 -10.35
C SER A 171 -5.68 -27.80 -10.56
N ASP A 172 -5.04 -28.91 -10.94
CA ASP A 172 -3.59 -28.91 -11.16
C ASP A 172 -3.18 -28.03 -12.33
N MET A 173 -4.04 -27.86 -13.33
CA MET A 173 -3.79 -26.94 -14.45
C MET A 173 -3.82 -25.48 -13.97
N ASP A 174 -4.79 -25.12 -13.13
CA ASP A 174 -4.89 -23.77 -12.56
C ASP A 174 -3.72 -23.49 -11.63
N LYS A 175 -3.32 -24.47 -10.79
CA LYS A 175 -2.12 -24.34 -9.95
C LYS A 175 -0.87 -24.02 -10.76
N ASN A 176 -0.66 -24.73 -11.87
CA ASN A 176 0.50 -24.48 -12.74
C ASN A 176 0.47 -23.06 -13.36
N ALA A 177 -0.71 -22.61 -13.79
CA ALA A 177 -0.87 -21.25 -14.31
C ALA A 177 -0.56 -20.19 -13.22
N ILE A 178 -1.08 -20.38 -12.01
CA ILE A 178 -0.82 -19.51 -10.85
C ILE A 178 0.67 -19.51 -10.50
N LEU A 179 1.35 -20.63 -10.49
CA LEU A 179 2.79 -20.71 -10.20
C LEU A 179 3.62 -19.95 -11.25
N VAL A 180 3.24 -19.99 -12.52
CA VAL A 180 3.88 -19.19 -13.57
C VAL A 180 3.66 -17.70 -13.32
N GLU A 181 2.45 -17.28 -12.95
CA GLU A 181 2.15 -15.89 -12.62
C GLU A 181 2.96 -15.42 -11.41
N LEU A 182 2.97 -16.19 -10.34
CA LEU A 182 3.75 -15.88 -9.14
C LEU A 182 5.25 -15.80 -9.41
N THR A 183 5.79 -16.69 -10.27
CA THR A 183 7.19 -16.62 -10.69
C THR A 183 7.50 -15.32 -11.43
N ARG A 184 6.58 -14.84 -12.28
CA ARG A 184 6.72 -13.53 -12.95
C ARG A 184 6.67 -12.39 -11.94
N SER A 185 5.80 -12.51 -10.93
CA SER A 185 5.70 -11.51 -9.85
C SER A 185 6.99 -11.44 -9.04
N VAL A 186 7.59 -12.57 -8.70
CA VAL A 186 8.91 -12.61 -8.02
C VAL A 186 9.99 -11.94 -8.87
N ASN A 187 10.05 -12.23 -10.17
CA ASN A 187 11.01 -11.57 -11.08
C ASN A 187 10.79 -10.05 -11.22
N PHE A 188 9.60 -9.56 -10.90
CA PHE A 188 9.31 -8.13 -10.84
C PHE A 188 9.72 -7.51 -9.50
N ILE A 189 9.60 -8.26 -8.40
CA ILE A 189 9.97 -7.84 -7.04
C ILE A 189 11.48 -7.79 -6.87
N ASP A 190 12.18 -8.80 -7.36
CA ASP A 190 13.65 -8.98 -7.26
C ASP A 190 14.41 -8.05 -8.22
#